data_d35a361e7ca79375ad5f8cef39066149
#
_entry.id   d35a361e7ca79375ad5f8cef39066149
#
_cell.length_a   1.000
_cell.length_b   1.000
_cell.length_c   1.000
_cell.angle_alpha   90.00
_cell.angle_beta   90.00
_cell.angle_gamma   90.00
#
_symmetry.space_group_name_H-M   'P 1'
#
loop_
_entity.id
_entity.type
_entity.pdbx_description
1 polymer ?
#
loop_
_entity_poly.entity_id
_entity_poly.type
_entity_poly.pdbx_seq_one_letter_code
_entity_poly.pdbx_strand_id
1 'polypeptide(L)'
;QQMHEFPAEPYLHFLENHGLLRLVNRPQWKYVRGGSQTYVRAMLRQFQSAPRLNTAPDSIARTPSGVQLNMPDGRTLDFDHVVIGTHADEAMRLLADPTKEETNNLGPWSYQDNSVTLHSDISHLPPDKKLWASWNFAKEPGHKDNRPVSVSYYMNRLQRLQTKRSYIVTLNNSRDIDPARIIDRTRLTHPLYSFDSMATQPRLQASNGSRNTWFCGSYFGYGFHEDAVRSAVEVANAFGISLEPAQKPAE
;
A
#
# COMPACT_ATOMS: atom_id res chain seq x y z
N GLN A 1 -6.90 5.90 12.19
CA GLN A 1 -7.05 4.98 13.33
C GLN A 1 -6.53 5.65 14.60
N GLN A 2 -7.20 5.45 15.73
CA GLN A 2 -6.77 6.02 17.00
C GLN A 2 -5.65 5.16 17.61
N MET A 3 -4.74 5.80 18.36
CA MET A 3 -3.54 5.14 18.89
C MET A 3 -3.87 3.96 19.83
N HIS A 4 -4.96 4.04 20.60
CA HIS A 4 -5.38 2.98 21.52
C HIS A 4 -6.10 1.80 20.84
N GLU A 5 -6.50 1.95 19.58
CA GLU A 5 -7.09 0.89 18.76
C GLU A 5 -6.05 0.16 17.90
N PHE A 6 -4.83 0.70 17.85
CA PHE A 6 -3.76 0.14 17.03
C PHE A 6 -2.97 -0.88 17.86
N PRO A 7 -2.79 -2.12 17.40
CA PRO A 7 -1.98 -3.10 18.11
C PRO A 7 -0.54 -2.60 18.33
N ALA A 8 0.00 -2.79 19.51
CA ALA A 8 1.33 -2.30 19.86
C ALA A 8 2.45 -2.99 19.08
N GLU A 9 2.29 -4.26 18.75
CA GLU A 9 3.29 -5.05 18.03
C GLU A 9 3.68 -4.46 16.67
N PRO A 10 2.74 -4.17 15.73
CA PRO A 10 3.07 -3.52 14.46
C PRO A 10 3.72 -2.15 14.67
N TYR A 11 3.31 -1.41 15.69
CA TYR A 11 3.90 -0.10 15.99
C TYR A 11 5.36 -0.23 16.45
N LEU A 12 5.66 -1.15 17.35
CA LEU A 12 7.02 -1.42 17.80
C LEU A 12 7.90 -1.93 16.66
N HIS A 13 7.35 -2.81 15.81
CA HIS A 13 8.03 -3.31 14.62
C HIS A 13 8.35 -2.19 13.63
N PHE A 14 7.39 -1.26 13.42
CA PHE A 14 7.63 -0.05 12.63
C PHE A 14 8.80 0.76 13.19
N LEU A 15 8.82 1.04 14.49
CA LEU A 15 9.90 1.81 15.13
C LEU A 15 11.25 1.11 14.97
N GLU A 16 11.31 -0.21 15.18
CA GLU A 16 12.53 -0.99 15.06
C GLU A 16 13.06 -1.01 13.63
N ASN A 17 12.22 -1.36 12.64
CA ASN A 17 12.59 -1.41 11.23
C ASN A 17 13.09 -0.07 10.68
N HIS A 18 12.56 1.03 11.20
CA HIS A 18 13.00 2.37 10.84
C HIS A 18 14.20 2.87 11.67
N GLY A 19 14.72 2.05 12.56
CA GLY A 19 15.85 2.41 13.44
C GLY A 19 15.52 3.55 14.41
N LEU A 20 14.24 3.80 14.69
CA LEU A 20 13.80 4.87 15.58
C LEU A 20 14.03 4.54 17.06
N LEU A 21 14.19 3.25 17.40
CA LEU A 21 14.56 2.78 18.72
C LEU A 21 16.08 2.79 18.98
N ARG A 22 16.89 3.07 17.93
CA ARG A 22 18.36 3.06 18.04
C ARG A 22 18.90 4.47 18.24
N LEU A 23 19.78 4.65 19.20
CA LEU A 23 20.52 5.91 19.42
C LEU A 23 21.72 6.04 18.47
N VAL A 24 22.37 4.92 18.18
CA VAL A 24 23.57 4.82 17.32
C VAL A 24 23.34 3.78 16.21
N ASN A 25 24.15 3.82 15.17
CA ASN A 25 24.08 2.88 14.03
C ASN A 25 22.68 2.80 13.39
N ARG A 26 22.03 3.93 13.23
CA ARG A 26 20.73 4.00 12.54
C ARG A 26 20.88 3.61 11.08
N PRO A 27 19.91 2.88 10.51
CA PRO A 27 19.94 2.55 9.11
C PRO A 27 19.95 3.82 8.25
N GLN A 28 20.76 3.84 7.22
CA GLN A 28 20.76 4.94 6.26
C GLN A 28 19.53 4.84 5.37
N TRP A 29 18.65 5.82 5.48
CA TRP A 29 17.46 5.89 4.65
C TRP A 29 17.82 6.19 3.21
N LYS A 30 17.17 5.48 2.30
CA LYS A 30 17.35 5.62 0.86
C LYS A 30 16.02 5.93 0.20
N TYR A 31 16.06 6.52 -0.96
CA TYR A 31 14.90 6.74 -1.82
C TYR A 31 15.23 6.33 -3.25
N VAL A 32 14.20 6.00 -4.03
CA VAL A 32 14.38 5.65 -5.43
C VAL A 32 14.58 6.94 -6.24
N ARG A 33 15.76 7.12 -6.83
CA ARG A 33 16.05 8.27 -7.68
C ARG A 33 15.13 8.26 -8.90
N GLY A 34 14.43 9.38 -9.14
CA GLY A 34 13.42 9.47 -10.20
C GLY A 34 12.04 8.97 -9.82
N GLY A 35 11.84 8.57 -8.54
CA GLY A 35 10.55 8.10 -8.01
C GLY A 35 10.28 6.61 -8.27
N SER A 36 9.26 6.09 -7.59
CA SER A 36 8.92 4.66 -7.64
C SER A 36 8.51 4.17 -9.04
N GLN A 37 8.02 5.06 -9.90
CA GLN A 37 7.66 4.69 -11.28
C GLN A 37 8.87 4.16 -12.08
N THR A 38 10.11 4.46 -11.68
CA THR A 38 11.32 3.97 -12.37
C THR A 38 11.47 2.48 -12.26
N TYR A 39 11.28 1.89 -11.07
CA TYR A 39 11.33 0.43 -10.92
C TYR A 39 10.10 -0.25 -11.52
N VAL A 40 8.92 0.35 -11.43
CA VAL A 40 7.73 -0.18 -12.12
C VAL A 40 7.97 -0.29 -13.62
N ARG A 41 8.51 0.75 -14.25
CA ARG A 41 8.86 0.72 -15.68
C ARG A 41 9.94 -0.31 -16.00
N ALA A 42 10.89 -0.51 -15.09
CA ALA A 42 11.93 -1.51 -15.27
C ALA A 42 11.36 -2.94 -15.23
N MET A 43 10.44 -3.22 -14.32
CA MET A 43 9.74 -4.51 -14.24
C MET A 43 8.85 -4.74 -15.47
N LEU A 44 8.07 -3.75 -15.88
CA LEU A 44 7.19 -3.85 -17.06
C LEU A 44 7.93 -4.18 -18.36
N ARG A 45 9.18 -3.73 -18.50
CA ARG A 45 10.02 -4.09 -19.69
C ARG A 45 10.38 -5.57 -19.76
N GLN A 46 10.27 -6.30 -18.65
CA GLN A 46 10.56 -7.74 -18.59
C GLN A 46 9.30 -8.59 -18.81
N PHE A 47 8.14 -7.99 -18.83
CA PHE A 47 6.89 -8.73 -19.04
C PHE A 47 6.78 -9.16 -20.49
N GLN A 48 6.40 -10.43 -20.72
CA GLN A 48 6.13 -10.97 -22.06
C GLN A 48 4.90 -10.32 -22.70
N SER A 49 3.92 -9.93 -21.88
CA SER A 49 2.71 -9.26 -22.32
C SER A 49 2.52 -7.97 -21.54
N ALA A 50 2.10 -6.91 -22.22
CA ALA A 50 1.78 -5.65 -21.55
C ALA A 50 0.58 -5.82 -20.59
N PRO A 51 0.61 -5.17 -19.40
CA PRO A 51 -0.52 -5.19 -18.50
C PRO A 51 -1.73 -4.49 -19.16
N ARG A 52 -2.90 -5.05 -18.95
CA ARG A 52 -4.17 -4.44 -19.40
C ARG A 52 -4.61 -3.46 -18.30
N LEU A 53 -4.54 -2.17 -18.62
CA LEU A 53 -4.99 -1.12 -17.71
C LEU A 53 -6.50 -0.86 -17.92
N ASN A 54 -7.16 -0.35 -16.87
CA ASN A 54 -8.60 -0.06 -16.87
C ASN A 54 -9.46 -1.28 -17.26
N THR A 55 -9.02 -2.47 -16.87
CA THR A 55 -9.62 -3.75 -17.25
C THR A 55 -9.83 -4.63 -16.02
N ALA A 56 -10.43 -4.06 -14.97
CA ALA A 56 -10.78 -4.82 -13.78
C ALA A 56 -12.01 -5.71 -14.09
N PRO A 57 -12.04 -6.97 -13.63
CA PRO A 57 -13.25 -7.80 -13.69
C PRO A 57 -14.28 -7.30 -12.67
N ASP A 58 -15.57 -7.51 -12.97
CA ASP A 58 -16.66 -7.28 -12.01
C ASP A 58 -16.67 -8.34 -10.92
N SER A 59 -16.37 -9.60 -11.29
CA SER A 59 -16.29 -10.71 -10.35
C SER A 59 -15.42 -11.85 -10.84
N ILE A 60 -15.04 -12.71 -9.90
CA ILE A 60 -14.24 -13.92 -10.11
C ILE A 60 -15.04 -15.10 -9.56
N ALA A 61 -15.44 -16.01 -10.46
CA ALA A 61 -16.09 -17.27 -10.10
C ALA A 61 -15.07 -18.41 -10.18
N ARG A 62 -15.16 -19.40 -9.27
CA ARG A 62 -14.31 -20.58 -9.29
C ARG A 62 -15.05 -21.75 -9.94
N THR A 63 -14.36 -22.45 -10.81
CA THR A 63 -14.83 -23.65 -11.49
C THR A 63 -14.05 -24.88 -11.02
N PRO A 64 -14.50 -26.11 -11.28
CA PRO A 64 -13.73 -27.30 -10.95
C PRO A 64 -12.35 -27.36 -11.62
N SER A 65 -12.18 -26.72 -12.79
CA SER A 65 -10.96 -26.76 -13.59
C SER A 65 -10.11 -25.47 -13.53
N GLY A 66 -10.59 -24.40 -12.86
CA GLY A 66 -9.89 -23.13 -12.86
C GLY A 66 -10.74 -21.99 -12.30
N VAL A 67 -10.60 -20.82 -12.88
CA VAL A 67 -11.32 -19.60 -12.50
C VAL A 67 -11.87 -18.88 -13.74
N GLN A 68 -12.98 -18.19 -13.57
CA GLN A 68 -13.63 -17.41 -14.61
C GLN A 68 -13.75 -15.95 -14.16
N LEU A 69 -13.22 -15.03 -14.93
CA LEU A 69 -13.33 -13.60 -14.73
C LEU A 69 -14.52 -13.07 -15.53
N ASN A 70 -15.50 -12.49 -14.85
CA ASN A 70 -16.63 -11.82 -15.47
C ASN A 70 -16.27 -10.35 -15.70
N MET A 71 -16.27 -9.92 -16.94
CA MET A 71 -15.85 -8.58 -17.33
C MET A 71 -17.04 -7.62 -17.45
N PRO A 72 -16.85 -6.28 -17.23
CA PRO A 72 -17.92 -5.28 -17.31
C PRO A 72 -18.63 -5.21 -18.66
N ASP A 73 -17.98 -5.66 -19.74
CA ASP A 73 -18.55 -5.71 -21.08
C ASP A 73 -19.33 -7.01 -21.38
N GLY A 74 -19.56 -7.82 -20.35
CA GLY A 74 -20.31 -9.08 -20.44
C GLY A 74 -19.49 -10.27 -20.96
N ARG A 75 -18.21 -10.09 -21.29
CA ARG A 75 -17.33 -11.21 -21.64
C ARG A 75 -16.91 -11.97 -20.39
N THR A 76 -16.63 -13.25 -20.56
CA THR A 76 -15.98 -14.10 -19.57
C THR A 76 -14.61 -14.52 -20.08
N LEU A 77 -13.63 -14.59 -19.17
CA LEU A 77 -12.28 -15.06 -19.47
C LEU A 77 -11.94 -16.19 -18.51
N ASP A 78 -11.52 -17.33 -19.06
CA ASP A 78 -11.15 -18.52 -18.28
C ASP A 78 -9.65 -18.59 -18.09
N PHE A 79 -9.21 -18.98 -16.88
CA PHE A 79 -7.82 -19.16 -16.51
C PHE A 79 -7.67 -20.37 -15.58
N ASP A 80 -6.47 -20.98 -15.56
CA ASP A 80 -6.15 -22.07 -14.65
C ASP A 80 -6.10 -21.57 -13.19
N HIS A 81 -5.53 -20.37 -12.98
CA HIS A 81 -5.35 -19.76 -11.67
C HIS A 81 -5.60 -18.25 -11.72
N VAL A 82 -5.91 -17.68 -10.57
CA VAL A 82 -5.94 -16.23 -10.36
C VAL A 82 -5.07 -15.84 -9.16
N VAL A 83 -4.29 -14.78 -9.32
CA VAL A 83 -3.57 -14.11 -8.23
C VAL A 83 -4.18 -12.73 -8.01
N ILE A 84 -4.78 -12.52 -6.84
CA ILE A 84 -5.47 -11.28 -6.48
C ILE A 84 -4.50 -10.45 -5.61
N GLY A 85 -3.95 -9.38 -6.20
CA GLY A 85 -3.00 -8.47 -5.56
C GLY A 85 -3.63 -7.12 -5.17
N THR A 86 -4.94 -7.05 -5.00
CA THR A 86 -5.67 -5.85 -4.56
C THR A 86 -5.70 -5.74 -3.03
N HIS A 87 -6.37 -4.71 -2.48
CA HIS A 87 -6.71 -4.67 -1.06
C HIS A 87 -7.57 -5.88 -0.66
N ALA A 88 -7.49 -6.29 0.61
CA ALA A 88 -8.23 -7.46 1.10
C ALA A 88 -9.76 -7.31 0.97
N ASP A 89 -10.29 -6.12 1.23
CA ASP A 89 -11.72 -5.81 1.05
C ASP A 89 -12.13 -5.81 -0.43
N GLU A 90 -11.24 -5.38 -1.33
CA GLU A 90 -11.47 -5.46 -2.78
C GLU A 90 -11.39 -6.90 -3.25
N ALA A 91 -10.41 -7.67 -2.77
CA ALA A 91 -10.31 -9.09 -3.04
C ALA A 91 -11.61 -9.82 -2.66
N MET A 92 -12.14 -9.53 -1.47
CA MET A 92 -13.40 -10.10 -1.00
C MET A 92 -14.58 -9.73 -1.91
N ARG A 93 -14.66 -8.47 -2.37
CA ARG A 93 -15.72 -8.02 -3.29
C ARG A 93 -15.65 -8.66 -4.68
N LEU A 94 -14.44 -8.99 -5.13
CA LEU A 94 -14.24 -9.65 -6.43
C LEU A 94 -14.72 -11.09 -6.46
N LEU A 95 -14.74 -11.78 -5.32
CA LEU A 95 -15.15 -13.19 -5.26
C LEU A 95 -16.68 -13.32 -5.42
N ALA A 96 -17.13 -13.99 -6.49
CA ALA A 96 -18.55 -14.24 -6.73
C ALA A 96 -19.13 -15.30 -5.77
N ASP A 97 -18.28 -16.21 -5.31
CA ASP A 97 -18.64 -17.39 -4.53
C ASP A 97 -17.68 -17.62 -3.33
N PRO A 98 -17.51 -16.58 -2.45
CA PRO A 98 -16.54 -16.66 -1.37
C PRO A 98 -16.88 -17.82 -0.41
N THR A 99 -15.85 -18.54 -0.01
CA THR A 99 -15.99 -19.57 1.04
C THR A 99 -16.15 -18.92 2.42
N LYS A 100 -16.61 -19.68 3.39
CA LYS A 100 -16.67 -19.24 4.79
C LYS A 100 -15.27 -18.86 5.31
N GLU A 101 -14.25 -19.61 4.88
CA GLU A 101 -12.86 -19.33 5.25
C GLU A 101 -12.35 -18.02 4.66
N GLU A 102 -12.57 -17.77 3.37
CA GLU A 102 -12.22 -16.51 2.72
C GLU A 102 -12.94 -15.33 3.38
N THR A 103 -14.24 -15.47 3.66
CA THR A 103 -15.02 -14.45 4.38
C THR A 103 -14.44 -14.16 5.77
N ASN A 104 -14.06 -15.20 6.52
CA ASN A 104 -13.49 -15.05 7.86
C ASN A 104 -12.08 -14.46 7.84
N ASN A 105 -11.32 -14.63 6.75
CA ASN A 105 -9.94 -14.21 6.66
C ASN A 105 -9.79 -12.83 5.99
N LEU A 106 -10.60 -12.50 4.98
CA LEU A 106 -10.57 -11.21 4.29
C LEU A 106 -11.51 -10.18 4.93
N GLY A 107 -12.65 -10.62 5.48
CA GLY A 107 -13.67 -9.74 6.04
C GLY A 107 -13.24 -8.83 7.19
N PRO A 108 -12.35 -9.24 8.11
CA PRO A 108 -11.86 -8.37 9.18
C PRO A 108 -11.00 -7.19 8.72
N TRP A 109 -10.55 -7.17 7.46
CA TRP A 109 -9.76 -6.08 6.91
C TRP A 109 -10.64 -4.92 6.47
N SER A 110 -10.46 -3.78 7.09
CA SER A 110 -11.11 -2.53 6.73
C SER A 110 -10.08 -1.50 6.28
N TYR A 111 -10.51 -0.53 5.49
CA TYR A 111 -9.64 0.49 4.93
C TYR A 111 -10.20 1.88 5.21
N GLN A 112 -9.33 2.81 5.57
CA GLN A 112 -9.67 4.21 5.80
C GLN A 112 -9.40 5.03 4.55
N ASP A 113 -10.39 5.78 4.09
CA ASP A 113 -10.22 6.78 3.05
C ASP A 113 -9.37 7.94 3.53
N ASN A 114 -8.41 8.34 2.70
CA ASN A 114 -7.60 9.53 2.92
C ASN A 114 -7.66 10.41 1.68
N SER A 115 -7.95 11.69 1.88
CA SER A 115 -7.72 12.70 0.86
C SER A 115 -6.23 12.98 0.77
N VAL A 116 -5.68 13.02 -0.43
CA VAL A 116 -4.27 13.26 -0.69
C VAL A 116 -4.15 14.41 -1.67
N THR A 117 -3.45 15.45 -1.29
CA THR A 117 -3.21 16.62 -2.15
C THR A 117 -1.72 16.85 -2.33
N LEU A 118 -1.26 16.88 -3.57
CA LEU A 118 0.06 17.37 -3.95
C LEU A 118 -0.05 18.87 -4.22
N HIS A 119 0.74 19.68 -3.51
CA HIS A 119 0.67 21.14 -3.61
C HIS A 119 2.01 21.81 -3.33
N SER A 120 2.05 23.14 -3.48
CA SER A 120 3.21 23.98 -3.15
C SER A 120 2.92 25.02 -2.07
N ASP A 121 1.84 24.87 -1.34
CA ASP A 121 1.44 25.78 -0.26
C ASP A 121 2.22 25.48 1.03
N ILE A 122 3.22 26.31 1.31
CA ILE A 122 4.10 26.15 2.48
C ILE A 122 3.43 26.47 3.81
N SER A 123 2.20 27.04 3.83
CA SER A 123 1.47 27.30 5.06
C SER A 123 1.12 26.01 5.82
N HIS A 124 1.15 24.86 5.14
CA HIS A 124 0.95 23.52 5.71
C HIS A 124 2.22 22.94 6.38
N LEU A 125 3.32 23.67 6.38
CA LEU A 125 4.55 23.35 7.10
C LEU A 125 4.68 24.25 8.34
N PRO A 126 5.56 23.92 9.32
CA PRO A 126 5.82 24.77 10.46
C PRO A 126 6.23 26.20 10.02
N PRO A 127 5.82 27.26 10.75
CA PRO A 127 6.21 28.64 10.42
C PRO A 127 7.71 28.84 10.35
N ASP A 128 8.48 28.26 11.26
CA ASP A 128 9.94 28.28 11.23
C ASP A 128 10.47 27.18 10.31
N LYS A 129 11.15 27.57 9.25
CA LYS A 129 11.77 26.64 8.27
C LYS A 129 12.77 25.68 8.89
N LYS A 130 13.39 26.04 10.02
CA LYS A 130 14.32 25.16 10.75
C LYS A 130 13.64 23.91 11.31
N LEU A 131 12.33 23.98 11.51
CA LEU A 131 11.50 22.87 12.00
C LEU A 131 10.93 21.99 10.89
N TRP A 132 11.14 22.34 9.60
CA TRP A 132 10.64 21.54 8.50
C TRP A 132 11.28 20.15 8.51
N ALA A 133 10.48 19.14 8.76
CA ALA A 133 10.86 17.74 8.70
C ALA A 133 10.36 17.10 7.40
N SER A 134 10.81 15.89 7.11
CA SER A 134 10.25 15.10 6.01
C SER A 134 8.76 14.80 6.23
N TRP A 135 8.35 14.60 7.49
CA TRP A 135 6.97 14.43 7.94
C TRP A 135 6.63 15.52 8.95
N ASN A 136 5.58 16.25 8.70
CA ASN A 136 5.10 17.31 9.57
C ASN A 136 3.65 17.00 9.94
N PHE A 137 3.44 16.79 11.21
CA PHE A 137 2.15 16.47 11.78
C PHE A 137 1.49 17.74 12.31
N ALA A 138 0.25 18.00 11.91
CA ALA A 138 -0.50 19.14 12.39
C ALA A 138 -1.76 18.68 13.12
N LYS A 139 -1.92 19.16 14.36
CA LYS A 139 -3.16 19.03 15.13
C LYS A 139 -3.71 20.44 15.33
N GLU A 140 -4.87 20.71 14.72
CA GLU A 140 -5.55 22.00 14.91
C GLU A 140 -6.20 22.09 16.30
N PRO A 141 -6.28 23.31 16.88
CA PRO A 141 -7.06 23.53 18.08
C PRO A 141 -8.51 23.06 17.88
N GLY A 142 -9.03 22.29 18.84
CA GLY A 142 -10.40 21.73 18.75
C GLY A 142 -10.53 20.51 17.83
N HIS A 143 -9.42 19.92 17.39
CA HIS A 143 -9.44 18.66 16.65
C HIS A 143 -10.16 17.56 17.47
N LYS A 144 -11.23 17.01 16.91
CA LYS A 144 -11.93 15.87 17.51
C LYS A 144 -11.16 14.58 17.22
N ASP A 145 -10.99 13.75 18.22
CA ASP A 145 -10.19 12.52 18.14
C ASP A 145 -10.70 11.50 17.09
N ASN A 146 -11.92 11.65 16.59
CA ASN A 146 -12.50 10.78 15.57
C ASN A 146 -12.22 11.23 14.12
N ARG A 147 -11.48 12.31 13.89
CA ARG A 147 -11.09 12.75 12.55
C ARG A 147 -9.72 12.20 12.16
N PRO A 148 -9.52 11.88 10.87
CA PRO A 148 -8.19 11.55 10.38
C PRO A 148 -7.21 12.69 10.66
N VAL A 149 -6.00 12.33 11.01
CA VAL A 149 -4.94 13.28 11.31
C VAL A 149 -4.37 13.87 10.02
N SER A 150 -4.05 15.17 10.06
CA SER A 150 -3.36 15.84 8.95
C SER A 150 -1.86 15.64 9.04
N VAL A 151 -1.28 15.09 7.97
CA VAL A 151 0.17 14.89 7.83
C VAL A 151 0.63 15.49 6.53
N SER A 152 1.67 16.34 6.60
CA SER A 152 2.29 16.96 5.42
C SER A 152 3.71 16.43 5.21
N TYR A 153 3.94 15.78 4.08
CA TYR A 153 5.24 15.29 3.64
C TYR A 153 5.96 16.37 2.85
N TYR A 154 7.10 16.86 3.33
CA TYR A 154 7.93 17.78 2.58
C TYR A 154 8.86 17.02 1.63
N MET A 155 8.41 16.90 0.38
CA MET A 155 9.05 16.03 -0.63
C MET A 155 10.45 16.48 -1.00
N ASN A 156 10.72 17.79 -0.97
CA ASN A 156 12.06 18.31 -1.28
C ASN A 156 13.11 17.74 -0.32
N ARG A 157 12.77 17.60 0.97
CA ARG A 157 13.65 17.00 1.97
C ARG A 157 13.63 15.46 1.85
N LEU A 158 12.46 14.88 1.72
CA LEU A 158 12.28 13.42 1.70
C LEU A 158 13.00 12.76 0.52
N GLN A 159 12.94 13.39 -0.66
CA GLN A 159 13.53 12.90 -1.92
C GLN A 159 14.74 13.71 -2.39
N ARG A 160 15.24 14.63 -1.56
CA ARG A 160 16.38 15.51 -1.90
C ARG A 160 16.22 16.18 -3.28
N LEU A 161 15.03 16.74 -3.55
CA LEU A 161 14.73 17.35 -4.84
C LEU A 161 15.55 18.62 -5.05
N GLN A 162 16.23 18.71 -6.18
CA GLN A 162 17.03 19.88 -6.58
C GLN A 162 16.14 20.91 -7.28
N THR A 163 15.28 21.60 -6.51
CA THR A 163 14.33 22.58 -7.03
C THR A 163 14.08 23.70 -6.02
N LYS A 164 13.78 24.90 -6.50
CA LYS A 164 13.38 26.04 -5.67
C LYS A 164 11.92 25.96 -5.24
N ARG A 165 11.08 25.25 -6.00
CA ARG A 165 9.66 25.06 -5.67
C ARG A 165 9.53 24.03 -4.56
N SER A 166 8.68 24.33 -3.56
CA SER A 166 8.31 23.36 -2.53
C SER A 166 7.25 22.42 -3.07
N TYR A 167 7.45 21.11 -2.86
CA TYR A 167 6.47 20.07 -3.14
C TYR A 167 6.08 19.44 -1.84
N ILE A 168 4.79 19.44 -1.56
CA ILE A 168 4.20 18.95 -0.30
C ILE A 168 3.07 18.00 -0.67
N VAL A 169 3.06 16.83 -0.03
CA VAL A 169 1.93 15.91 -0.09
C VAL A 169 1.23 15.97 1.25
N THR A 170 0.00 16.47 1.30
CA THR A 170 -0.78 16.53 2.53
C THR A 170 -1.91 15.52 2.49
N LEU A 171 -1.96 14.68 3.54
CA LEU A 171 -3.05 13.76 3.80
C LEU A 171 -4.03 14.42 4.77
N ASN A 172 -5.32 14.30 4.46
CA ASN A 172 -6.42 14.73 5.33
C ASN A 172 -6.21 16.17 5.83
N ASN A 173 -6.04 17.09 4.88
CA ASN A 173 -5.76 18.48 5.21
C ASN A 173 -6.80 19.03 6.21
N SER A 174 -6.31 19.56 7.33
CA SER A 174 -7.12 20.19 8.37
C SER A 174 -7.49 21.65 8.06
N ARG A 175 -6.74 22.26 7.16
CA ARG A 175 -6.90 23.63 6.65
C ARG A 175 -7.03 23.63 5.15
N ASP A 176 -7.65 24.65 4.57
CA ASP A 176 -7.74 24.77 3.13
C ASP A 176 -6.36 25.04 2.52
N ILE A 177 -6.08 24.37 1.43
CA ILE A 177 -4.89 24.58 0.60
C ILE A 177 -5.27 25.60 -0.47
N ASP A 178 -4.43 26.63 -0.65
CA ASP A 178 -4.60 27.63 -1.70
C ASP A 178 -4.83 26.93 -3.06
N PRO A 179 -6.00 27.10 -3.71
CA PRO A 179 -6.32 26.44 -4.97
C PRO A 179 -5.29 26.69 -6.06
N ALA A 180 -4.66 27.87 -6.10
CA ALA A 180 -3.62 28.21 -7.09
C ALA A 180 -2.31 27.43 -6.88
N ARG A 181 -2.13 26.80 -5.74
CA ARG A 181 -0.94 26.03 -5.36
C ARG A 181 -1.14 24.54 -5.43
N ILE A 182 -2.35 24.07 -5.75
CA ILE A 182 -2.66 22.65 -5.92
C ILE A 182 -2.10 22.17 -7.25
N ILE A 183 -1.44 21.03 -7.22
CA ILE A 183 -0.87 20.39 -8.41
C ILE A 183 -1.73 19.20 -8.79
N ASP A 184 -2.14 18.39 -7.78
CA ASP A 184 -2.96 17.21 -8.01
C ASP A 184 -3.73 16.83 -6.74
N ARG A 185 -4.86 16.12 -6.90
CA ARG A 185 -5.67 15.57 -5.82
C ARG A 185 -6.09 14.15 -6.15
N THR A 186 -6.00 13.29 -5.14
CA THR A 186 -6.49 11.92 -5.25
C THR A 186 -7.07 11.45 -3.91
N ARG A 187 -7.72 10.30 -3.93
CA ARG A 187 -8.11 9.56 -2.73
C ARG A 187 -7.36 8.24 -2.71
N LEU A 188 -6.79 7.90 -1.56
CA LEU A 188 -6.12 6.64 -1.34
C LEU A 188 -6.67 6.02 -0.07
N THR A 189 -6.90 4.72 -0.11
CA THR A 189 -7.31 3.96 1.06
C THR A 189 -6.10 3.34 1.74
N HIS A 190 -6.16 3.24 3.06
CA HIS A 190 -5.08 2.68 3.88
C HIS A 190 -5.66 1.62 4.83
N PRO A 191 -5.04 0.43 4.94
CA PRO A 191 -5.53 -0.62 5.82
C PRO A 191 -5.53 -0.19 7.28
N LEU A 192 -6.59 -0.56 8.00
CA LEU A 192 -6.71 -0.41 9.44
C LEU A 192 -6.29 -1.73 10.09
N TYR A 193 -5.22 -1.69 10.85
CA TYR A 193 -4.73 -2.84 11.58
C TYR A 193 -5.50 -2.99 12.89
N SER A 194 -6.16 -4.12 13.06
CA SER A 194 -6.84 -4.54 14.28
C SER A 194 -6.30 -5.90 14.74
N PHE A 195 -6.58 -6.29 15.97
CA PHE A 195 -6.22 -7.63 16.43
C PHE A 195 -6.88 -8.71 15.58
N ASP A 196 -8.14 -8.49 15.18
CA ASP A 196 -8.90 -9.44 14.36
C ASP A 196 -8.28 -9.58 12.96
N SER A 197 -7.96 -8.46 12.29
CA SER A 197 -7.35 -8.50 10.95
C SER A 197 -5.97 -9.16 10.99
N MET A 198 -5.13 -8.81 11.96
CA MET A 198 -3.79 -9.41 12.08
C MET A 198 -3.82 -10.90 12.39
N ALA A 199 -4.78 -11.36 13.20
CA ALA A 199 -4.96 -12.78 13.50
C ALA A 199 -5.35 -13.60 12.26
N THR A 200 -5.75 -12.98 11.16
CA THR A 200 -6.08 -13.69 9.91
C THR A 200 -4.85 -13.98 9.03
N GLN A 201 -3.75 -13.25 9.19
CA GLN A 201 -2.58 -13.36 8.30
C GLN A 201 -2.04 -14.78 8.11
N PRO A 202 -1.80 -15.59 9.17
CA PRO A 202 -1.32 -16.97 8.99
C PRO A 202 -2.34 -17.85 8.25
N ARG A 203 -3.64 -17.61 8.47
CA ARG A 203 -4.71 -18.38 7.83
C ARG A 203 -4.86 -18.01 6.36
N LEU A 204 -4.73 -16.71 6.01
CA LEU A 204 -4.69 -16.25 4.61
C LEU A 204 -3.56 -16.93 3.85
N GLN A 205 -2.36 -16.98 4.45
CA GLN A 205 -1.22 -17.64 3.84
C GLN A 205 -1.46 -19.15 3.65
N ALA A 206 -2.02 -19.82 4.66
CA ALA A 206 -2.31 -21.26 4.61
C ALA A 206 -3.41 -21.61 3.58
N SER A 207 -4.35 -20.70 3.30
CA SER A 207 -5.44 -20.91 2.35
C SER A 207 -5.07 -20.64 0.89
N ASN A 208 -3.89 -20.06 0.62
CA ASN A 208 -3.44 -19.74 -0.73
C ASN A 208 -3.38 -21.00 -1.61
N GLY A 209 -3.86 -20.87 -2.84
CA GLY A 209 -3.95 -21.94 -3.82
C GLY A 209 -5.24 -22.77 -3.74
N SER A 210 -6.03 -22.60 -2.68
CA SER A 210 -7.35 -23.23 -2.61
C SER A 210 -8.25 -22.73 -3.73
N ARG A 211 -8.94 -23.67 -4.41
CA ARG A 211 -9.82 -23.37 -5.54
C ARG A 211 -9.14 -22.53 -6.64
N ASN A 212 -7.86 -22.78 -6.90
CA ASN A 212 -7.05 -22.08 -7.91
C ASN A 212 -6.92 -20.56 -7.69
N THR A 213 -7.15 -20.09 -6.45
CA THR A 213 -7.15 -18.67 -6.09
C THR A 213 -6.02 -18.38 -5.12
N TRP A 214 -5.25 -17.33 -5.42
CA TRP A 214 -4.09 -16.89 -4.65
C TRP A 214 -4.25 -15.43 -4.27
N PHE A 215 -3.80 -15.07 -3.09
CA PHE A 215 -3.82 -13.71 -2.59
C PHE A 215 -2.42 -13.25 -2.24
N CYS A 216 -2.10 -12.00 -2.55
CA CYS A 216 -0.89 -11.34 -2.12
C CYS A 216 -1.17 -9.85 -1.87
N GLY A 217 -0.31 -9.20 -1.09
CA GLY A 217 -0.48 -7.79 -0.77
C GLY A 217 0.18 -7.42 0.54
N SER A 218 0.24 -6.13 0.83
CA SER A 218 0.86 -5.61 2.05
C SER A 218 0.15 -6.04 3.34
N TYR A 219 -1.11 -6.44 3.26
CA TYR A 219 -1.89 -6.95 4.39
C TYR A 219 -1.46 -8.35 4.87
N PHE A 220 -0.57 -9.03 4.15
CA PHE A 220 0.12 -10.24 4.63
C PHE A 220 1.26 -9.94 5.63
N GLY A 221 1.53 -8.67 5.89
CA GLY A 221 2.51 -8.19 6.84
C GLY A 221 2.07 -6.89 7.50
N TYR A 222 2.98 -5.96 7.65
CA TYR A 222 2.75 -4.70 8.36
C TYR A 222 2.39 -3.50 7.45
N GLY A 223 2.05 -3.74 6.19
CA GLY A 223 1.59 -2.72 5.26
C GLY A 223 2.68 -2.04 4.44
N PHE A 224 3.88 -2.58 4.41
CA PHE A 224 4.98 -2.04 3.63
C PHE A 224 5.09 -2.67 2.25
N HIS A 225 5.81 -1.99 1.34
CA HIS A 225 6.08 -2.52 0.00
C HIS A 225 6.78 -3.89 0.05
N GLU A 226 7.71 -4.08 0.99
CA GLU A 226 8.42 -5.34 1.18
C GLU A 226 7.47 -6.48 1.60
N ASP A 227 6.45 -6.20 2.40
CA ASP A 227 5.45 -7.20 2.77
C ASP A 227 4.64 -7.67 1.54
N ALA A 228 4.29 -6.72 0.67
CA ALA A 228 3.60 -7.04 -0.59
C ALA A 228 4.49 -7.88 -1.52
N VAL A 229 5.76 -7.49 -1.67
CA VAL A 229 6.73 -8.23 -2.49
C VAL A 229 6.96 -9.63 -1.93
N ARG A 230 7.19 -9.75 -0.62
CA ARG A 230 7.38 -11.05 0.05
C ARG A 230 6.20 -11.98 -0.19
N SER A 231 4.97 -11.51 0.01
CA SER A 231 3.77 -12.33 -0.22
C SER A 231 3.63 -12.76 -1.69
N ALA A 232 3.98 -11.89 -2.64
CA ALA A 232 3.97 -12.23 -4.06
C ALA A 232 5.07 -13.25 -4.42
N VAL A 233 6.23 -13.17 -3.79
CA VAL A 233 7.32 -14.16 -3.96
C VAL A 233 6.89 -15.52 -3.43
N GLU A 234 6.18 -15.58 -2.30
CA GLU A 234 5.64 -16.83 -1.75
C GLU A 234 4.65 -17.48 -2.72
N VAL A 235 3.78 -16.69 -3.35
CA VAL A 235 2.91 -17.19 -4.42
C VAL A 235 3.72 -17.70 -5.60
N ALA A 236 4.74 -16.96 -6.07
CA ALA A 236 5.59 -17.38 -7.18
C ALA A 236 6.32 -18.69 -6.87
N ASN A 237 6.83 -18.85 -5.64
CA ASN A 237 7.49 -20.09 -5.19
C ASN A 237 6.55 -21.30 -5.25
N ALA A 238 5.26 -21.12 -4.95
CA ALA A 238 4.26 -22.18 -5.06
C ALA A 238 4.04 -22.64 -6.52
N PHE A 239 4.34 -21.75 -7.49
CA PHE A 239 4.38 -22.10 -8.93
C PHE A 239 5.76 -22.60 -9.38
N GLY A 240 6.71 -22.84 -8.46
CA GLY A 240 8.07 -23.29 -8.80
C GLY A 240 8.97 -22.19 -9.35
N ILE A 241 8.57 -20.92 -9.22
CA ILE A 241 9.34 -19.77 -9.69
C ILE A 241 10.04 -19.13 -8.49
N SER A 242 11.37 -19.06 -8.52
CA SER A 242 12.17 -18.38 -7.48
C SER A 242 12.76 -17.08 -8.01
N LEU A 243 12.98 -16.10 -7.10
CA LEU A 243 13.78 -14.92 -7.44
C LEU A 243 15.23 -15.35 -7.65
N GLU A 244 15.79 -15.06 -8.81
CA GLU A 244 17.23 -15.14 -8.99
C GLU A 244 17.92 -14.14 -8.05
N PRO A 245 19.02 -14.52 -7.36
CA PRO A 245 19.76 -13.56 -6.56
C PRO A 245 20.24 -12.43 -7.47
N ALA A 246 20.00 -11.18 -7.06
CA ALA A 246 20.48 -10.02 -7.79
C ALA A 246 21.97 -10.19 -8.08
N GLN A 247 22.36 -10.21 -9.35
CA GLN A 247 23.76 -10.15 -9.73
C GLN A 247 24.36 -8.91 -9.09
N LYS A 248 25.38 -9.08 -8.25
CA LYS A 248 26.12 -7.94 -7.71
C LYS A 248 26.60 -7.12 -8.91
N PRO A 249 26.41 -5.79 -8.92
CA PRO A 249 27.05 -4.98 -9.94
C PRO A 249 28.54 -5.29 -9.92
N ALA A 250 29.13 -5.50 -11.09
CA ALA A 250 30.57 -5.61 -11.23
C ALA A 250 31.20 -4.36 -10.60
N GLU A 251 32.18 -4.56 -9.71
CA GLU A 251 32.92 -3.51 -9.02
C GLU A 251 33.63 -2.57 -9.99
#